data_d14d5a376dd14642d184855d9c14b462
#
_entry.id   d14d5a376dd14642d184855d9c14b462
#
_cell.length_a   1.000
_cell.length_b   1.000
_cell.length_c   1.000
_cell.angle_alpha   90.00
_cell.angle_beta   90.00
_cell.angle_gamma   90.00
#
_symmetry.space_group_name_H-M   'P 1'
#
loop_
_entity.id
_entity.type
_entity.pdbx_description
1 polymer ?
#
loop_
_entity_poly.entity_id
_entity_poly.type
_entity_poly.pdbx_seq_one_letter_code
_entity_poly.pdbx_strand_id
1 'polypeptide(L)'
;MSRKSKSIYYSYFHSLMTYGILSTHSIHVFRLQKRVIRTITDSRPRDSCRQLFKKLGTLPLLSQYITSLLLFIVNNKTLFQMNSEIHSINTRNNTDFHRTLVNLTTYKNGTYYTGIKVFNYLPTHIKILSHNVNQFRVALRDFLHLHSFYTSEEYFNSSSNSCT
;
A
#
# COMPACT_ATOMS: atom_id res chain seq x y z
N MET A 1 11.95 4.26 23.57
CA MET A 1 11.44 2.99 23.04
C MET A 1 12.58 2.08 22.65
N SER A 2 12.62 0.85 23.17
CA SER A 2 13.75 -0.06 22.99
C SER A 2 13.84 -0.55 21.53
N ARG A 3 15.04 -0.58 20.95
CA ARG A 3 15.36 -1.26 19.68
C ARG A 3 14.82 -2.71 19.66
N LYS A 4 14.83 -3.35 20.82
CA LYS A 4 14.34 -4.74 21.03
C LYS A 4 12.85 -4.91 20.69
N SER A 5 11.98 -3.96 21.06
CA SER A 5 10.53 -4.05 20.80
C SER A 5 10.20 -3.97 19.30
N LYS A 6 10.92 -3.14 18.53
CA LYS A 6 10.78 -3.09 17.06
C LYS A 6 11.26 -4.38 16.41
N SER A 7 12.39 -4.92 16.85
CA SER A 7 12.94 -6.18 16.33
C SER A 7 11.96 -7.33 16.52
N ILE A 8 11.35 -7.46 17.69
CA ILE A 8 10.33 -8.48 17.98
C ILE A 8 9.11 -8.32 17.07
N TYR A 9 8.64 -7.09 16.87
CA TYR A 9 7.51 -6.84 15.96
C TYR A 9 7.82 -7.32 14.53
N TYR A 10 8.99 -6.97 13.99
CA TYR A 10 9.33 -7.32 12.62
C TYR A 10 9.66 -8.81 12.44
N SER A 11 10.32 -9.44 13.39
CA SER A 11 10.70 -10.85 13.27
C SER A 11 9.54 -11.83 13.41
N TYR A 12 8.62 -11.56 14.33
CA TYR A 12 7.51 -12.48 14.60
C TYR A 12 6.19 -12.04 13.96
N PHE A 13 5.79 -10.82 14.22
CA PHE A 13 4.44 -10.38 13.86
C PHE A 13 4.33 -9.95 12.40
N HIS A 14 5.32 -9.24 11.88
CA HIS A 14 5.30 -8.74 10.52
C HIS A 14 5.30 -9.86 9.48
N SER A 15 6.09 -10.91 9.69
CA SER A 15 6.13 -12.07 8.80
C SER A 15 4.77 -12.80 8.75
N LEU A 16 4.16 -13.05 9.92
CA LEU A 16 2.83 -13.65 9.99
C LEU A 16 1.75 -12.81 9.31
N MET A 17 1.84 -11.48 9.46
CA MET A 17 0.90 -10.58 8.80
C MET A 17 1.01 -10.62 7.28
N THR A 18 2.21 -10.74 6.74
CA THR A 18 2.42 -10.79 5.28
C THR A 18 1.69 -11.97 4.66
N TYR A 19 1.60 -13.10 5.34
CA TYR A 19 0.78 -14.24 4.92
C TYR A 19 -0.72 -14.01 5.12
N GLY A 20 -1.13 -13.33 6.18
CA GLY A 20 -2.54 -13.07 6.52
C GLY A 20 -3.22 -11.97 5.69
N ILE A 21 -2.46 -11.15 4.99
CA ILE A 21 -2.98 -10.02 4.19
C ILE A 21 -3.92 -10.48 3.07
N LEU A 22 -3.65 -11.63 2.46
CA LEU A 22 -4.43 -12.19 1.36
C LEU A 22 -5.64 -13.01 1.82
N SER A 23 -5.82 -13.17 3.14
CA SER A 23 -6.92 -13.97 3.68
C SER A 23 -8.20 -13.12 3.87
N THR A 24 -9.34 -13.79 3.82
CA THR A 24 -10.66 -13.22 4.16
C THR A 24 -10.75 -12.69 5.59
N HIS A 25 -9.76 -12.99 6.42
CA HIS A 25 -9.67 -12.60 7.83
C HIS A 25 -8.83 -11.33 8.09
N SER A 26 -8.58 -10.52 7.08
CA SER A 26 -7.75 -9.30 7.18
C SER A 26 -8.18 -8.34 8.30
N ILE A 27 -9.48 -8.24 8.58
CA ILE A 27 -10.02 -7.44 9.70
C ILE A 27 -9.52 -7.94 11.06
N HIS A 28 -9.51 -9.25 11.29
CA HIS A 28 -9.01 -9.84 12.53
C HIS A 28 -7.51 -9.61 12.69
N VAL A 29 -6.75 -9.81 11.61
CA VAL A 29 -5.30 -9.56 11.59
C VAL A 29 -5.00 -8.09 11.92
N PHE A 30 -5.76 -7.15 11.35
CA PHE A 30 -5.59 -5.72 11.64
C PHE A 30 -5.94 -5.37 13.10
N ARG A 31 -6.97 -6.00 13.67
CA ARG A 31 -7.29 -5.84 15.10
C ARG A 31 -6.15 -6.33 16.00
N LEU A 32 -5.56 -7.47 15.67
CA LEU A 32 -4.38 -8.00 16.36
C LEU A 32 -3.20 -7.07 16.22
N GLN A 33 -2.93 -6.55 15.02
CA GLN A 33 -1.87 -5.56 14.80
C GLN A 33 -2.03 -4.36 15.73
N LYS A 34 -3.23 -3.79 15.81
CA LYS A 34 -3.50 -2.65 16.70
C LYS A 34 -3.28 -2.99 18.19
N ARG A 35 -3.64 -4.21 18.61
CA ARG A 35 -3.39 -4.67 19.97
C ARG A 35 -1.89 -4.76 20.26
N VAL A 36 -1.12 -5.41 19.37
CA VAL A 36 0.34 -5.54 19.51
C VAL A 36 1.02 -4.17 19.56
N ILE A 37 0.63 -3.25 18.69
CA ILE A 37 1.17 -1.88 18.67
C ILE A 37 0.93 -1.17 20.01
N ARG A 38 -0.27 -1.25 20.58
CA ARG A 38 -0.57 -0.65 21.90
C ARG A 38 0.25 -1.29 23.02
N THR A 39 0.39 -2.61 23.03
CA THR A 39 1.22 -3.32 24.01
C THR A 39 2.69 -2.88 23.92
N ILE A 40 3.24 -2.76 22.71
CA ILE A 40 4.64 -2.34 22.49
C ILE A 40 4.88 -0.90 22.95
N THR A 41 3.87 -0.02 22.80
CA THR A 41 3.97 1.41 23.15
C THR A 41 3.49 1.72 24.57
N ASP A 42 3.03 0.73 25.31
CA ASP A 42 2.42 0.88 26.64
C ASP A 42 1.29 1.92 26.61
N SER A 43 0.45 1.86 25.59
CA SER A 43 -0.62 2.82 25.33
C SER A 43 -1.96 2.25 25.80
N ARG A 44 -2.88 3.15 26.16
CA ARG A 44 -4.20 2.77 26.62
C ARG A 44 -5.03 2.11 25.50
N PRO A 45 -5.99 1.23 25.81
CA PRO A 45 -6.84 0.57 24.81
C PRO A 45 -7.62 1.52 23.90
N ARG A 46 -7.91 2.74 24.36
CA ARG A 46 -8.67 3.77 23.62
C ARG A 46 -7.79 4.73 22.81
N ASP A 47 -6.47 4.68 22.97
CA ASP A 47 -5.57 5.58 22.24
C ASP A 47 -5.60 5.30 20.73
N SER A 48 -5.49 6.38 19.94
CA SER A 48 -5.47 6.28 18.48
C SER A 48 -4.23 5.57 17.98
N CYS A 49 -4.40 4.44 17.32
CA CYS A 49 -3.28 3.69 16.76
C CYS A 49 -2.58 4.41 15.60
N ARG A 50 -3.20 5.40 14.92
CA ARG A 50 -2.54 6.12 13.82
C ARG A 50 -1.27 6.82 14.27
N GLN A 51 -1.33 7.52 15.38
CA GLN A 51 -0.17 8.18 15.96
C GLN A 51 0.89 7.17 16.40
N LEU A 52 0.45 6.02 16.92
CA LEU A 52 1.35 4.96 17.36
C LEU A 52 2.08 4.30 16.18
N PHE A 53 1.39 4.05 15.05
CA PHE A 53 2.02 3.58 13.82
C PHE A 53 3.09 4.55 13.33
N LYS A 54 2.79 5.86 13.30
CA LYS A 54 3.75 6.91 12.92
C LYS A 54 4.95 6.93 13.86
N LYS A 55 4.72 6.93 15.17
CA LYS A 55 5.79 6.93 16.20
C LYS A 55 6.70 5.71 16.11
N LEU A 56 6.14 4.56 15.76
CA LEU A 56 6.89 3.30 15.60
C LEU A 56 7.61 3.19 14.25
N GLY A 57 7.24 3.99 13.26
CA GLY A 57 7.72 3.86 11.90
C GLY A 57 7.24 2.56 11.25
N THR A 58 6.06 2.04 11.66
CA THR A 58 5.45 0.84 11.12
C THR A 58 4.22 1.20 10.28
N LEU A 59 3.94 0.40 9.25
CA LEU A 59 2.78 0.62 8.40
C LEU A 59 1.57 -0.20 8.89
N PRO A 60 0.34 0.36 8.80
CA PRO A 60 -0.88 -0.41 8.95
C PRO A 60 -0.98 -1.55 7.93
N LEU A 61 -1.77 -2.57 8.22
CA LEU A 61 -1.92 -3.77 7.40
C LEU A 61 -2.21 -3.46 5.92
N LEU A 62 -3.17 -2.58 5.65
CA LEU A 62 -3.51 -2.17 4.29
C LEU A 62 -2.33 -1.47 3.59
N SER A 63 -1.65 -0.56 4.28
CA SER A 63 -0.49 0.14 3.71
C SER A 63 0.65 -0.83 3.40
N GLN A 64 0.82 -1.90 4.17
CA GLN A 64 1.78 -2.98 3.88
C GLN A 64 1.36 -3.78 2.64
N TYR A 65 0.07 -4.10 2.52
CA TYR A 65 -0.47 -4.76 1.33
C TYR A 65 -0.23 -3.92 0.07
N ILE A 66 -0.57 -2.63 0.11
CA ILE A 66 -0.33 -1.69 -0.99
C ILE A 66 1.16 -1.66 -1.36
N THR A 67 2.06 -1.60 -0.37
CA THR A 67 3.50 -1.62 -0.61
C THR A 67 3.94 -2.89 -1.35
N SER A 68 3.52 -4.05 -0.87
CA SER A 68 3.88 -5.34 -1.49
C SER A 68 3.34 -5.45 -2.91
N LEU A 69 2.08 -5.04 -3.12
CA LEU A 69 1.40 -5.06 -4.40
C LEU A 69 2.09 -4.15 -5.42
N LEU A 70 2.40 -2.91 -5.03
CA LEU A 70 3.04 -1.94 -5.91
C LEU A 70 4.50 -2.30 -6.23
N LEU A 71 5.24 -2.85 -5.27
CA LEU A 71 6.58 -3.37 -5.53
C LEU A 71 6.56 -4.57 -6.47
N PHE A 72 5.55 -5.44 -6.35
CA PHE A 72 5.36 -6.54 -7.30
C PHE A 72 5.16 -6.00 -8.73
N ILE A 73 4.30 -5.00 -8.91
CA ILE A 73 4.05 -4.38 -10.22
C ILE A 73 5.32 -3.74 -10.79
N VAL A 74 6.01 -2.94 -9.98
CA VAL A 74 7.20 -2.22 -10.43
C VAL A 74 8.35 -3.18 -10.78
N ASN A 75 8.48 -4.30 -10.07
CA ASN A 75 9.47 -5.34 -10.38
C ASN A 75 9.11 -6.16 -11.63
N ASN A 76 7.83 -6.24 -11.99
CA ASN A 76 7.33 -7.04 -13.10
C ASN A 76 6.64 -6.17 -14.17
N LYS A 77 7.18 -4.98 -14.43
CA LYS A 77 6.57 -4.02 -15.38
C LYS A 77 6.32 -4.59 -16.77
N THR A 78 7.14 -5.52 -17.21
CA THR A 78 7.00 -6.19 -18.52
C THR A 78 5.69 -6.97 -18.67
N LEU A 79 5.03 -7.30 -17.56
CA LEU A 79 3.71 -7.95 -17.57
C LEU A 79 2.55 -6.95 -17.68
N PHE A 80 2.83 -5.65 -17.60
CA PHE A 80 1.82 -4.59 -17.55
C PHE A 80 2.06 -3.61 -18.69
N GLN A 81 1.08 -3.42 -19.56
CA GLN A 81 1.14 -2.46 -20.64
C GLN A 81 0.83 -1.05 -20.14
N MET A 82 1.59 -0.06 -20.58
CA MET A 82 1.29 1.34 -20.27
C MET A 82 0.32 1.93 -21.31
N ASN A 83 -0.44 2.94 -20.90
CA ASN A 83 -1.32 3.67 -21.83
C ASN A 83 -0.52 4.30 -22.98
N SER A 84 0.71 4.73 -22.75
CA SER A 84 1.62 5.24 -23.77
C SER A 84 2.00 4.23 -24.85
N GLU A 85 1.98 2.93 -24.53
CA GLU A 85 2.32 1.85 -25.48
C GLU A 85 1.12 1.45 -26.34
N ILE A 86 -0.10 1.67 -25.85
CA ILE A 86 -1.35 1.28 -26.53
C ILE A 86 -1.91 2.45 -27.35
N HIS A 87 -1.83 3.66 -26.79
CA HIS A 87 -2.39 4.87 -27.41
C HIS A 87 -1.25 5.80 -27.84
N SER A 88 -1.21 6.14 -29.10
CA SER A 88 -0.24 7.10 -29.67
C SER A 88 -0.53 8.56 -29.24
N ILE A 89 -1.54 8.81 -28.44
CA ILE A 89 -1.97 10.15 -27.99
C ILE A 89 -1.37 10.44 -26.62
N ASN A 90 -0.67 11.57 -26.50
CA ASN A 90 -0.11 12.03 -25.23
C ASN A 90 -1.22 12.62 -24.33
N THR A 91 -1.77 11.82 -23.44
CA THR A 91 -2.79 12.22 -22.48
C THR A 91 -2.21 12.37 -21.06
N ARG A 92 -2.97 13.01 -20.15
CA ARG A 92 -2.59 13.16 -18.73
C ARG A 92 -2.31 11.82 -18.04
N ASN A 93 -2.91 10.73 -18.52
CA ASN A 93 -2.79 9.39 -17.96
C ASN A 93 -1.76 8.53 -18.70
N ASN A 94 -0.83 9.14 -19.40
CA ASN A 94 0.18 8.46 -20.23
C ASN A 94 1.12 7.56 -19.39
N THR A 95 1.37 7.93 -18.13
CA THR A 95 2.18 7.17 -17.18
C THR A 95 1.42 6.08 -16.44
N ASP A 96 0.12 5.92 -16.71
CA ASP A 96 -0.73 4.93 -16.08
C ASP A 96 -0.65 3.58 -16.81
N PHE A 97 -0.80 2.51 -16.07
CA PHE A 97 -0.97 1.19 -16.67
C PHE A 97 -2.36 1.04 -17.31
N HIS A 98 -2.38 0.42 -18.47
CA HIS A 98 -3.63 0.15 -19.18
C HIS A 98 -4.50 -0.82 -18.41
N ARG A 99 -5.75 -0.46 -18.24
CA ARG A 99 -6.75 -1.28 -17.55
C ARG A 99 -7.72 -1.85 -18.57
N THR A 100 -7.54 -3.12 -18.91
CA THR A 100 -8.48 -3.85 -19.78
C THR A 100 -9.87 -3.89 -19.16
N LEU A 101 -10.89 -3.69 -19.99
CA LEU A 101 -12.29 -3.84 -19.57
C LEU A 101 -12.58 -5.32 -19.36
N VAL A 102 -12.85 -5.72 -18.14
CA VAL A 102 -13.18 -7.09 -17.78
C VAL A 102 -14.54 -7.12 -17.08
N ASN A 103 -15.42 -8.01 -17.52
CA ASN A 103 -16.76 -8.12 -16.96
C ASN A 103 -16.85 -9.11 -15.78
N LEU A 104 -15.86 -9.99 -15.61
CA LEU A 104 -15.86 -10.99 -14.54
C LEU A 104 -15.41 -10.39 -13.20
N THR A 105 -16.28 -10.47 -12.20
CA THR A 105 -16.02 -9.95 -10.84
C THR A 105 -14.81 -10.60 -10.19
N THR A 106 -14.61 -11.91 -10.40
CA THR A 106 -13.45 -12.64 -9.87
C THR A 106 -12.13 -12.09 -10.41
N TYR A 107 -12.10 -11.71 -11.69
CA TYR A 107 -10.90 -11.13 -12.29
C TYR A 107 -10.64 -9.69 -11.79
N LYS A 108 -11.71 -8.90 -11.60
CA LYS A 108 -11.61 -7.54 -11.02
C LYS A 108 -11.02 -7.52 -9.61
N ASN A 109 -11.24 -8.60 -8.85
CA ASN A 109 -10.71 -8.79 -7.51
C ASN A 109 -9.30 -9.41 -7.51
N GLY A 110 -8.80 -9.83 -8.67
CA GLY A 110 -7.47 -10.40 -8.82
C GLY A 110 -6.36 -9.38 -8.52
N THR A 111 -5.21 -9.89 -8.07
CA THR A 111 -4.03 -9.10 -7.72
C THR A 111 -3.57 -8.21 -8.89
N TYR A 112 -3.64 -8.72 -10.11
CA TYR A 112 -3.27 -7.98 -11.32
C TYR A 112 -4.11 -6.71 -11.50
N TYR A 113 -5.42 -6.85 -11.53
CA TYR A 113 -6.35 -5.73 -11.74
C TYR A 113 -6.35 -4.74 -10.59
N THR A 114 -6.35 -5.25 -9.36
CA THR A 114 -6.25 -4.41 -8.14
C THR A 114 -4.95 -3.64 -8.12
N GLY A 115 -3.85 -4.27 -8.54
CA GLY A 115 -2.54 -3.64 -8.62
C GLY A 115 -2.51 -2.46 -9.58
N ILE A 116 -3.00 -2.65 -10.81
CA ILE A 116 -3.12 -1.56 -11.79
C ILE A 116 -3.96 -0.41 -11.23
N LYS A 117 -5.11 -0.73 -10.62
CA LYS A 117 -5.99 0.27 -10.00
C LYS A 117 -5.26 1.06 -8.91
N VAL A 118 -4.55 0.38 -8.02
CA VAL A 118 -3.81 1.02 -6.92
C VAL A 118 -2.64 1.86 -7.46
N PHE A 119 -1.90 1.37 -8.47
CA PHE A 119 -0.80 2.13 -9.09
C PHE A 119 -1.29 3.40 -9.77
N ASN A 120 -2.37 3.32 -10.55
CA ASN A 120 -2.92 4.46 -11.27
C ASN A 120 -3.45 5.56 -10.33
N TYR A 121 -3.75 5.20 -9.08
CA TYR A 121 -4.15 6.15 -8.03
C TYR A 121 -2.99 6.81 -7.29
N LEU A 122 -1.76 6.39 -7.53
CA LEU A 122 -0.60 7.05 -6.92
C LEU A 122 -0.41 8.48 -7.45
N PRO A 123 0.09 9.40 -6.62
CA PRO A 123 0.53 10.71 -7.08
C PRO A 123 1.61 10.61 -8.18
N THR A 124 1.54 11.51 -9.16
CA THR A 124 2.41 11.49 -10.35
C THR A 124 3.91 11.52 -9.99
N HIS A 125 4.28 12.30 -8.97
CA HIS A 125 5.68 12.36 -8.53
C HIS A 125 6.23 11.02 -8.03
N ILE A 126 5.37 10.15 -7.47
CA ILE A 126 5.77 8.78 -7.06
C ILE A 126 5.80 7.85 -8.28
N LYS A 127 4.83 7.95 -9.20
CA LYS A 127 4.81 7.14 -10.43
C LYS A 127 6.07 7.30 -11.26
N ILE A 128 6.57 8.52 -11.41
CA ILE A 128 7.79 8.83 -12.15
C ILE A 128 9.00 8.06 -11.58
N LEU A 129 9.08 7.91 -10.25
CA LEU A 129 10.18 7.17 -9.60
C LEU A 129 10.15 5.65 -9.85
N SER A 130 9.10 5.15 -10.49
CA SER A 130 8.96 3.70 -10.76
C SER A 130 10.05 3.11 -11.68
N HIS A 131 10.89 3.94 -12.32
CA HIS A 131 12.07 3.49 -13.05
C HIS A 131 13.21 3.00 -12.13
N ASN A 132 13.25 3.51 -10.89
CA ASN A 132 14.21 3.10 -9.87
C ASN A 132 13.47 2.51 -8.67
N VAL A 133 13.49 1.19 -8.55
CA VAL A 133 12.75 0.45 -7.50
C VAL A 133 13.10 0.93 -6.10
N ASN A 134 14.36 1.28 -5.84
CA ASN A 134 14.79 1.73 -4.51
C ASN A 134 14.22 3.11 -4.17
N GLN A 135 14.29 4.07 -5.10
CA GLN A 135 13.71 5.40 -4.91
C GLN A 135 12.19 5.33 -4.78
N PHE A 136 11.55 4.53 -5.64
CA PHE A 136 10.12 4.27 -5.56
C PHE A 136 9.70 3.70 -4.21
N ARG A 137 10.44 2.71 -3.70
CA ARG A 137 10.17 2.09 -2.38
C ARG A 137 10.23 3.10 -1.24
N VAL A 138 11.22 3.99 -1.24
CA VAL A 138 11.37 5.02 -0.21
C VAL A 138 10.22 6.01 -0.29
N ALA A 139 9.96 6.60 -1.46
CA ALA A 139 8.89 7.57 -1.66
C ALA A 139 7.50 7.00 -1.34
N LEU A 140 7.25 5.75 -1.76
CA LEU A 140 6.01 5.05 -1.47
C LEU A 140 5.83 4.83 0.04
N ARG A 141 6.88 4.41 0.73
CA ARG A 141 6.84 4.18 2.17
C ARG A 141 6.55 5.48 2.92
N ASP A 142 7.18 6.58 2.55
CA ASP A 142 6.97 7.87 3.18
C ASP A 142 5.53 8.37 2.95
N PHE A 143 5.02 8.23 1.73
CA PHE A 143 3.64 8.54 1.41
C PHE A 143 2.63 7.73 2.24
N LEU A 144 2.80 6.41 2.30
CA LEU A 144 1.91 5.54 3.06
C LEU A 144 2.05 5.74 4.58
N HIS A 145 3.23 6.14 5.04
CA HIS A 145 3.47 6.46 6.44
C HIS A 145 2.79 7.76 6.86
N LEU A 146 2.85 8.77 5.99
CA LEU A 146 2.19 10.06 6.22
C LEU A 146 0.67 9.91 6.39
N HIS A 147 0.04 9.14 5.51
CA HIS A 147 -1.42 8.99 5.49
C HIS A 147 -1.92 7.89 6.44
N SER A 148 -1.14 6.81 6.62
CA SER A 148 -1.50 5.67 7.50
C SER A 148 -2.89 5.11 7.21
N PHE A 149 -3.16 4.71 5.98
CA PHE A 149 -4.46 4.22 5.53
C PHE A 149 -4.91 2.96 6.25
N TYR A 150 -6.16 2.92 6.67
CA TYR A 150 -6.81 1.79 7.34
C TYR A 150 -7.76 1.03 6.42
N THR A 151 -8.36 1.72 5.44
CA THR A 151 -9.29 1.16 4.47
C THR A 151 -8.90 1.53 3.05
N SER A 152 -9.31 0.70 2.07
CA SER A 152 -9.11 0.99 0.66
C SER A 152 -9.82 2.28 0.22
N GLU A 153 -10.96 2.58 0.81
CA GLU A 153 -11.70 3.82 0.56
C GLU A 153 -10.90 5.06 0.95
N GLU A 154 -10.24 5.03 2.11
CA GLU A 154 -9.34 6.12 2.52
C GLU A 154 -8.22 6.34 1.50
N TYR A 155 -7.65 5.25 0.97
CA TYR A 155 -6.60 5.33 -0.05
C TYR A 155 -7.11 5.99 -1.33
N PHE A 156 -8.23 5.52 -1.87
CA PHE A 156 -8.78 6.04 -3.11
C PHE A 156 -9.34 7.46 -2.98
N ASN A 157 -9.80 7.88 -1.81
CA ASN A 157 -10.29 9.24 -1.57
C ASN A 157 -9.16 10.26 -1.35
N SER A 158 -7.97 9.82 -0.95
CA SER A 158 -6.84 10.73 -0.66
C SER A 158 -6.28 11.41 -1.92
N SER A 159 -6.37 10.77 -3.08
CA SER A 159 -5.86 11.33 -4.34
C SER A 159 -6.78 12.38 -4.97
N SER A 160 -8.06 12.43 -4.58
CA SER A 160 -9.00 13.44 -5.08
C SER A 160 -8.73 14.86 -4.53
N ASN A 161 -7.97 14.97 -3.44
CA ASN A 161 -7.65 16.25 -2.79
C ASN A 161 -6.30 16.86 -3.22
N SER A 162 -5.57 16.26 -4.13
CA SER A 162 -4.26 16.77 -4.59
C SER A 162 -4.30 17.44 -5.97
N CYS A 163 -5.49 17.76 -6.48
CA CYS A 163 -5.71 18.55 -7.69
C CYS A 163 -6.32 19.91 -7.33
N THR A 164 -5.56 20.72 -6.54
CA THR A 164 -5.83 22.17 -6.44
C THR A 164 -4.50 22.88 -6.58
#